data_be8270320300aca79bd0ab548a46b18d
#
_entry.id   be8270320300aca79bd0ab548a46b18d
#
_cell.length_a   1.000
_cell.length_b   1.000
_cell.length_c   1.000
_cell.angle_alpha   90.00
_cell.angle_beta   90.00
_cell.angle_gamma   90.00
#
_symmetry.space_group_name_H-M   'P 1'
#
loop_
_entity.id
_entity.type
_entity.pdbx_description
1 polymer ?
#
loop_
_entity_poly.entity_id
_entity_poly.type
_entity_poly.pdbx_seq_one_letter_code
_entity_poly.pdbx_strand_id
1 'polypeptide(L)'
;MKDYYSVLGIKKGSSDDDIKKAYRKLAMKYHPDRNEGDSKAESKFKDISEAYAVLSDQKKRREYDQVGSEGFHQKFSQEDIFRDFDINDILKGFGFGSGSGNPYHEQGGFSGGGGFGNRFNRQPQSPPLPPLVKEFSISFEEAALGAQRNISISRNGKVEETSIKIPAGITDAKTLRLKGKGHLGPDGKTLGDLHLKIRVQQHPLYRREDRNIVIDSEIKLTDAILGTTIEVQTINGIKGVKIPPGTQNNAKLRLKGVGIKSSSGTQGDQVVNIKIMIPKKLTEEQIKHMQFLRDTGI
;
A
#
# COMPACT_ATOMS: atom_id res chain seq x y z
N MET A 1 -28.59 2.78 -29.92
CA MET A 1 -27.84 2.97 -28.66
C MET A 1 -27.10 1.69 -28.31
N LYS A 2 -25.93 1.77 -27.68
CA LYS A 2 -25.13 0.58 -27.33
C LYS A 2 -25.62 -0.02 -26.01
N ASP A 3 -25.81 -1.34 -25.98
CA ASP A 3 -26.12 -2.05 -24.73
C ASP A 3 -24.90 -2.04 -23.77
N TYR A 4 -25.11 -1.69 -22.50
CA TYR A 4 -24.03 -1.52 -21.51
C TYR A 4 -23.24 -2.80 -21.25
N TYR A 5 -23.89 -3.97 -21.30
CA TYR A 5 -23.19 -5.25 -21.19
C TYR A 5 -22.26 -5.47 -22.39
N SER A 6 -22.72 -5.12 -23.59
CA SER A 6 -21.91 -5.17 -24.82
C SER A 6 -20.76 -4.17 -24.82
N VAL A 7 -20.96 -2.98 -24.24
CA VAL A 7 -19.91 -1.96 -24.08
C VAL A 7 -18.78 -2.49 -23.19
N LEU A 8 -19.12 -3.18 -22.10
CA LEU A 8 -18.12 -3.81 -21.23
C LEU A 8 -17.61 -5.16 -21.75
N GLY A 9 -18.21 -5.72 -22.83
CA GLY A 9 -17.83 -7.01 -23.39
C GLY A 9 -18.16 -8.21 -22.51
N ILE A 10 -19.25 -8.12 -21.74
CA ILE A 10 -19.74 -9.14 -20.81
C ILE A 10 -21.17 -9.54 -21.14
N LYS A 11 -21.65 -10.66 -20.59
CA LYS A 11 -23.04 -11.14 -20.81
C LYS A 11 -24.01 -10.51 -19.80
N LYS A 12 -25.25 -10.33 -20.20
CA LYS A 12 -26.34 -9.98 -19.27
C LYS A 12 -26.41 -11.02 -18.15
N GLY A 13 -26.50 -10.55 -16.89
CA GLY A 13 -26.48 -11.43 -15.72
C GLY A 13 -25.07 -11.74 -15.15
N SER A 14 -24.00 -11.16 -15.72
CA SER A 14 -22.63 -11.27 -15.15
C SER A 14 -22.59 -10.79 -13.71
N SER A 15 -21.69 -11.38 -12.90
CA SER A 15 -21.49 -10.99 -11.51
C SER A 15 -20.93 -9.58 -11.36
N ASP A 16 -21.10 -8.98 -10.17
CA ASP A 16 -20.54 -7.65 -9.86
C ASP A 16 -19.00 -7.65 -9.99
N ASP A 17 -18.36 -8.78 -9.67
CA ASP A 17 -16.91 -8.96 -9.86
C ASP A 17 -16.50 -9.01 -11.34
N ASP A 18 -17.31 -9.63 -12.20
CA ASP A 18 -17.03 -9.67 -13.64
C ASP A 18 -17.21 -8.29 -14.27
N ILE A 19 -18.25 -7.56 -13.88
CA ILE A 19 -18.49 -6.17 -14.29
C ILE A 19 -17.27 -5.30 -13.92
N LYS A 20 -16.80 -5.44 -12.69
CA LYS A 20 -15.64 -4.71 -12.15
C LYS A 20 -14.34 -5.05 -12.88
N LYS A 21 -14.09 -6.33 -13.17
CA LYS A 21 -12.92 -6.80 -13.92
C LYS A 21 -12.92 -6.30 -15.36
N ALA A 22 -14.09 -6.37 -16.04
CA ALA A 22 -14.24 -5.89 -17.40
C ALA A 22 -14.00 -4.39 -17.50
N TYR A 23 -14.60 -3.61 -16.62
CA TYR A 23 -14.36 -2.18 -16.53
C TYR A 23 -12.88 -1.84 -16.35
N ARG A 24 -12.19 -2.47 -15.39
CA ARG A 24 -10.76 -2.25 -15.15
C ARG A 24 -9.93 -2.44 -16.43
N LYS A 25 -10.15 -3.56 -17.11
CA LYS A 25 -9.40 -3.90 -18.33
C LYS A 25 -9.58 -2.84 -19.42
N LEU A 26 -10.83 -2.39 -19.62
CA LEU A 26 -11.15 -1.41 -20.65
C LEU A 26 -10.73 0.00 -20.28
N ALA A 27 -10.92 0.41 -19.02
CA ALA A 27 -10.49 1.72 -18.51
C ALA A 27 -8.98 1.90 -18.62
N MET A 28 -8.19 0.86 -18.32
CA MET A 28 -6.73 0.88 -18.53
C MET A 28 -6.33 0.98 -20.00
N LYS A 29 -7.10 0.34 -20.90
CA LYS A 29 -6.81 0.34 -22.34
C LYS A 29 -7.10 1.70 -22.96
N TYR A 30 -8.18 2.36 -22.54
CA TYR A 30 -8.66 3.60 -23.12
C TYR A 30 -8.45 4.82 -22.20
N HIS A 31 -7.50 4.72 -21.23
CA HIS A 31 -7.21 5.81 -20.30
C HIS A 31 -6.72 7.05 -21.05
N PRO A 32 -7.20 8.27 -20.71
CA PRO A 32 -6.78 9.50 -21.38
C PRO A 32 -5.26 9.71 -21.37
N ASP A 33 -4.59 9.49 -20.23
CA ASP A 33 -3.13 9.66 -20.10
C ASP A 33 -2.30 8.69 -20.97
N ARG A 34 -2.90 7.57 -21.39
CA ARG A 34 -2.24 6.58 -22.26
C ARG A 34 -2.57 6.74 -23.74
N ASN A 35 -3.60 7.49 -24.03
CA ASN A 35 -4.14 7.72 -25.38
C ASN A 35 -4.35 9.22 -25.61
N GLU A 36 -3.37 10.06 -25.21
CA GLU A 36 -3.44 11.50 -25.37
C GLU A 36 -3.70 11.89 -26.83
N GLY A 37 -4.75 12.70 -27.05
CA GLY A 37 -5.14 13.18 -28.37
C GLY A 37 -5.96 12.20 -29.22
N ASP A 38 -6.27 10.98 -28.74
CA ASP A 38 -7.17 10.05 -29.46
C ASP A 38 -8.63 10.26 -29.02
N SER A 39 -9.37 11.05 -29.79
CA SER A 39 -10.80 11.33 -29.57
C SER A 39 -11.69 10.06 -29.59
N LYS A 40 -11.25 9.00 -30.28
CA LYS A 40 -11.96 7.71 -30.28
C LYS A 40 -11.76 6.95 -28.99
N ALA A 41 -10.56 7.03 -28.39
CA ALA A 41 -10.28 6.45 -27.09
C ALA A 41 -11.04 7.17 -25.98
N GLU A 42 -11.11 8.50 -26.04
CA GLU A 42 -11.88 9.34 -25.10
C GLU A 42 -13.38 9.02 -25.15
N SER A 43 -13.97 8.94 -26.35
CA SER A 43 -15.37 8.57 -26.52
C SER A 43 -15.65 7.17 -25.95
N LYS A 44 -14.78 6.18 -26.22
CA LYS A 44 -14.91 4.85 -25.67
C LYS A 44 -14.77 4.82 -24.15
N PHE A 45 -13.84 5.60 -23.58
CA PHE A 45 -13.68 5.69 -22.14
C PHE A 45 -14.93 6.24 -21.46
N LYS A 46 -15.59 7.25 -22.09
CA LYS A 46 -16.87 7.79 -21.64
C LYS A 46 -17.98 6.74 -21.65
N ASP A 47 -18.14 6.01 -22.77
CA ASP A 47 -19.12 4.92 -22.91
C ASP A 47 -18.91 3.82 -21.84
N ILE A 48 -17.65 3.42 -21.59
CA ILE A 48 -17.26 2.39 -20.62
C ILE A 48 -17.57 2.86 -19.19
N SER A 49 -17.29 4.11 -18.87
CA SER A 49 -17.55 4.72 -17.56
C SER A 49 -19.03 4.83 -17.27
N GLU A 50 -19.83 5.19 -18.26
CA GLU A 50 -21.30 5.23 -18.20
C GLU A 50 -21.89 3.83 -17.96
N ALA A 51 -21.44 2.84 -18.74
CA ALA A 51 -21.87 1.46 -18.58
C ALA A 51 -21.58 0.92 -17.17
N TYR A 52 -20.41 1.24 -16.63
CA TYR A 52 -20.04 0.82 -15.28
C TYR A 52 -20.84 1.56 -14.20
N ALA A 53 -21.10 2.87 -14.36
CA ALA A 53 -21.92 3.65 -13.43
C ALA A 53 -23.33 3.09 -13.26
N VAL A 54 -23.90 2.52 -14.33
CA VAL A 54 -25.22 1.91 -14.27
C VAL A 54 -25.17 0.48 -13.78
N LEU A 55 -24.25 -0.35 -14.29
CA LEU A 55 -24.21 -1.78 -13.98
C LEU A 55 -23.62 -2.13 -12.61
N SER A 56 -22.82 -1.24 -12.01
CA SER A 56 -22.27 -1.43 -10.66
C SER A 56 -23.23 -1.06 -9.53
N ASP A 57 -24.26 -0.28 -9.81
CA ASP A 57 -25.32 0.05 -8.85
C ASP A 57 -26.50 -0.91 -9.03
N GLN A 58 -26.84 -1.67 -8.00
CA GLN A 58 -27.90 -2.67 -8.04
C GLN A 58 -29.28 -2.09 -8.40
N LYS A 59 -29.58 -0.84 -8.03
CA LYS A 59 -30.86 -0.20 -8.34
C LYS A 59 -30.91 0.21 -9.82
N LYS A 60 -29.87 0.94 -10.28
CA LYS A 60 -29.75 1.36 -11.67
C LYS A 60 -29.67 0.16 -12.63
N ARG A 61 -28.96 -0.89 -12.26
CA ARG A 61 -28.87 -2.14 -13.02
C ARG A 61 -30.24 -2.83 -13.17
N ARG A 62 -31.01 -2.94 -12.09
CA ARG A 62 -32.38 -3.52 -12.16
C ARG A 62 -33.29 -2.72 -13.07
N GLU A 63 -33.28 -1.40 -12.98
CA GLU A 63 -34.06 -0.54 -13.87
C GLU A 63 -33.59 -0.68 -15.32
N TYR A 64 -32.29 -0.68 -15.56
CA TYR A 64 -31.73 -0.91 -16.89
C TYR A 64 -32.13 -2.27 -17.47
N ASP A 65 -32.09 -3.33 -16.64
CA ASP A 65 -32.48 -4.69 -17.04
C ASP A 65 -33.97 -4.81 -17.37
N GLN A 66 -34.83 -3.97 -16.78
CA GLN A 66 -36.27 -3.93 -17.01
C GLN A 66 -36.66 -3.14 -18.26
N VAL A 67 -36.09 -1.95 -18.46
CA VAL A 67 -36.53 -1.02 -19.52
C VAL A 67 -35.62 -1.02 -20.74
N GLY A 68 -34.43 -1.65 -20.64
CA GLY A 68 -33.43 -1.68 -21.71
C GLY A 68 -32.73 -0.34 -21.93
N SER A 69 -31.80 -0.30 -22.90
CA SER A 69 -30.96 0.89 -23.13
C SER A 69 -31.78 2.13 -23.56
N GLU A 70 -32.78 1.97 -24.38
CA GLU A 70 -33.60 3.09 -24.88
C GLU A 70 -34.50 3.67 -23.80
N GLY A 71 -35.21 2.83 -23.06
CA GLY A 71 -36.08 3.27 -21.96
C GLY A 71 -35.31 3.87 -20.81
N PHE A 72 -34.09 3.41 -20.56
CA PHE A 72 -33.25 3.92 -19.49
C PHE A 72 -32.76 5.35 -19.80
N HIS A 73 -32.31 5.62 -21.02
CA HIS A 73 -31.88 6.96 -21.44
C HIS A 73 -33.03 7.97 -21.58
N GLN A 74 -34.26 7.52 -21.79
CA GLN A 74 -35.44 8.41 -21.75
C GLN A 74 -35.76 8.86 -20.31
N LYS A 75 -35.43 8.02 -19.31
CA LYS A 75 -35.74 8.23 -17.90
C LYS A 75 -34.59 8.93 -17.12
N PHE A 76 -33.37 8.68 -17.51
CA PHE A 76 -32.16 9.20 -16.85
C PHE A 76 -31.29 9.99 -17.82
N SER A 77 -30.98 11.23 -17.46
CA SER A 77 -29.99 12.02 -18.18
C SER A 77 -28.57 11.55 -17.86
N GLN A 78 -27.60 11.89 -18.72
CA GLN A 78 -26.18 11.61 -18.41
C GLN A 78 -25.75 12.18 -17.06
N GLU A 79 -26.25 13.36 -16.69
CA GLU A 79 -25.96 13.99 -15.40
C GLU A 79 -26.52 13.19 -14.22
N ASP A 80 -27.70 12.58 -14.38
CA ASP A 80 -28.31 11.72 -13.34
C ASP A 80 -27.56 10.40 -13.17
N ILE A 81 -26.99 9.86 -14.24
CA ILE A 81 -26.19 8.63 -14.21
C ILE A 81 -24.89 8.85 -13.42
N PHE A 82 -24.24 10.01 -13.58
CA PHE A 82 -22.97 10.35 -12.95
C PHE A 82 -23.10 11.10 -11.61
N ARG A 83 -24.31 11.50 -11.20
CA ARG A 83 -24.54 12.33 -10.01
C ARG A 83 -23.95 11.76 -8.72
N ASP A 84 -24.00 10.44 -8.56
CA ASP A 84 -23.50 9.73 -7.39
C ASP A 84 -22.22 8.92 -7.69
N PHE A 85 -21.61 9.19 -8.87
CA PHE A 85 -20.53 8.37 -9.41
C PHE A 85 -19.29 9.22 -9.65
N ASP A 86 -18.33 9.17 -8.71
CA ASP A 86 -17.03 9.81 -8.88
C ASP A 86 -16.04 8.86 -9.55
N ILE A 87 -15.78 9.11 -10.87
CA ILE A 87 -14.80 8.37 -11.66
C ILE A 87 -13.41 8.43 -11.03
N ASN A 88 -13.05 9.58 -10.42
CA ASN A 88 -11.75 9.76 -9.79
C ASN A 88 -11.59 8.93 -8.53
N ASP A 89 -12.64 8.75 -7.73
CA ASP A 89 -12.60 7.92 -6.54
C ASP A 89 -12.46 6.43 -6.89
N ILE A 90 -13.05 6.01 -7.99
CA ILE A 90 -12.91 4.65 -8.50
C ILE A 90 -11.50 4.43 -9.05
N LEU A 91 -10.97 5.34 -9.84
CA LEU A 91 -9.59 5.30 -10.33
C LEU A 91 -8.57 5.29 -9.18
N LYS A 92 -8.79 6.09 -8.12
CA LYS A 92 -7.97 6.06 -6.90
C LYS A 92 -8.08 4.73 -6.14
N GLY A 93 -9.29 4.18 -6.03
CA GLY A 93 -9.53 2.86 -5.42
C GLY A 93 -8.85 1.70 -6.17
N PHE A 94 -8.48 1.92 -7.42
CA PHE A 94 -7.77 0.96 -8.28
C PHE A 94 -6.26 1.19 -8.36
N GLY A 95 -5.69 2.15 -7.58
CA GLY A 95 -4.25 2.40 -7.55
C GLY A 95 -3.73 3.31 -8.67
N PHE A 96 -4.59 4.00 -9.40
CA PHE A 96 -4.23 4.95 -10.47
C PHE A 96 -4.15 6.41 -10.00
N GLY A 97 -4.22 6.68 -8.70
CA GLY A 97 -4.24 8.01 -8.12
C GLY A 97 -2.88 8.53 -7.67
N SER A 98 -1.83 8.42 -8.49
CA SER A 98 -0.56 9.07 -8.16
C SER A 98 0.12 9.60 -9.43
N GLY A 99 -0.26 10.79 -9.83
CA GLY A 99 0.42 11.52 -10.89
C GLY A 99 -0.35 12.76 -11.29
N SER A 100 0.08 13.88 -10.74
CA SER A 100 0.02 15.22 -11.35
C SER A 100 -1.32 15.89 -11.65
N GLY A 101 -1.51 17.06 -11.00
CA GLY A 101 -1.95 18.28 -11.67
C GLY A 101 -3.35 18.30 -12.23
N ASN A 102 -4.21 18.88 -11.47
CA ASN A 102 -5.49 19.43 -11.93
C ASN A 102 -5.26 20.55 -12.95
N PRO A 103 -5.74 20.47 -14.21
CA PRO A 103 -5.88 21.63 -15.01
C PRO A 103 -7.24 21.74 -15.71
N TYR A 104 -8.33 21.84 -14.98
CA TYR A 104 -9.55 22.42 -15.53
C TYR A 104 -10.31 23.14 -14.42
N HIS A 105 -9.80 24.31 -14.07
CA HIS A 105 -10.59 25.40 -13.54
C HIS A 105 -10.53 26.50 -14.59
N GLU A 106 -11.46 26.53 -15.50
CA GLU A 106 -11.72 27.73 -16.33
C GLU A 106 -13.22 27.96 -16.40
N GLN A 107 -13.60 28.89 -15.64
CA GLN A 107 -14.38 30.09 -15.87
C GLN A 107 -15.36 30.04 -17.06
N GLY A 108 -16.62 30.02 -16.76
CA GLY A 108 -17.70 30.24 -17.70
C GLY A 108 -18.99 30.48 -16.96
N GLY A 109 -19.23 31.72 -16.52
CA GLY A 109 -20.49 32.15 -15.95
C GLY A 109 -21.60 32.10 -16.99
N PHE A 110 -22.73 31.53 -16.59
CA PHE A 110 -24.00 31.86 -17.22
C PHE A 110 -25.06 32.02 -16.13
N SER A 111 -25.44 33.28 -15.99
CA SER A 111 -26.58 33.79 -15.23
C SER A 111 -27.88 33.37 -15.92
N GLY A 112 -28.89 32.92 -15.18
CA GLY A 112 -30.25 32.88 -15.72
C GLY A 112 -31.19 31.92 -14.98
N GLY A 113 -31.84 32.38 -13.95
CA GLY A 113 -33.28 32.38 -13.77
C GLY A 113 -34.03 31.10 -13.47
N GLY A 114 -34.71 31.06 -12.30
CA GLY A 114 -36.01 30.44 -12.20
C GLY A 114 -36.12 29.24 -11.31
N GLY A 115 -36.55 29.50 -10.08
CA GLY A 115 -36.99 28.68 -9.01
C GLY A 115 -37.83 27.43 -9.31
N PHE A 116 -37.70 26.49 -8.43
CA PHE A 116 -38.82 25.95 -7.68
C PHE A 116 -38.20 25.00 -6.61
N GLY A 117 -38.60 25.24 -5.37
CA GLY A 117 -38.04 24.63 -4.21
C GLY A 117 -38.35 23.15 -4.11
N ASN A 118 -37.35 22.41 -3.75
CA ASN A 118 -37.53 21.26 -2.88
C ASN A 118 -36.41 21.27 -1.84
N ARG A 119 -36.68 21.94 -0.73
CA ARG A 119 -35.88 21.86 0.49
C ARG A 119 -36.06 20.47 1.07
N PHE A 120 -35.47 19.45 0.45
CA PHE A 120 -35.17 18.23 1.17
C PHE A 120 -34.05 18.55 2.15
N ASN A 121 -34.42 18.45 3.41
CA ASN A 121 -33.66 18.56 4.63
C ASN A 121 -32.26 17.91 4.52
N ARG A 122 -31.30 18.57 3.86
CA ARG A 122 -29.89 18.32 4.06
C ARG A 122 -29.57 18.95 5.40
N GLN A 123 -29.61 18.15 6.46
CA GLN A 123 -28.84 18.49 7.66
C GLN A 123 -27.46 18.93 7.19
N PRO A 124 -27.00 20.14 7.53
CA PRO A 124 -25.65 20.58 7.17
C PRO A 124 -24.71 19.56 7.82
N GLN A 125 -24.13 18.69 6.99
CA GLN A 125 -23.01 17.88 7.46
C GLN A 125 -21.92 18.90 7.78
N SER A 126 -21.65 19.05 9.06
CA SER A 126 -20.53 19.86 9.54
C SER A 126 -19.28 19.44 8.78
N PRO A 127 -18.47 20.39 8.29
CA PRO A 127 -17.25 20.06 7.56
C PRO A 127 -16.43 19.05 8.39
N PRO A 128 -15.85 18.04 7.75
CA PRO A 128 -15.11 17.00 8.47
C PRO A 128 -14.02 17.66 9.31
N LEU A 129 -13.99 17.30 10.60
CA LEU A 129 -12.99 17.83 11.52
C LEU A 129 -11.59 17.44 11.02
N PRO A 130 -10.62 18.37 11.05
CA PRO A 130 -9.25 18.05 10.67
C PRO A 130 -8.73 16.90 11.56
N PRO A 131 -8.05 15.92 10.98
CA PRO A 131 -7.56 14.78 11.75
C PRO A 131 -6.47 15.22 12.74
N LEU A 132 -6.46 14.64 13.91
CA LEU A 132 -5.35 14.77 14.84
C LEU A 132 -4.19 13.91 14.30
N VAL A 133 -3.05 14.52 13.98
CA VAL A 133 -1.85 13.78 13.52
C VAL A 133 -0.88 13.62 14.70
N LYS A 134 -0.47 12.39 14.98
CA LYS A 134 0.52 12.08 16.01
C LYS A 134 1.56 11.10 15.47
N GLU A 135 2.85 11.35 15.76
CA GLU A 135 3.90 10.39 15.44
C GLU A 135 3.93 9.29 16.50
N PHE A 136 4.17 8.05 16.02
CA PHE A 136 4.23 6.87 16.87
C PHE A 136 5.42 6.01 16.48
N SER A 137 6.41 5.92 17.38
CA SER A 137 7.62 5.15 17.16
C SER A 137 7.42 3.70 17.57
N ILE A 138 7.84 2.79 16.70
CA ILE A 138 7.80 1.33 16.88
C ILE A 138 9.18 0.74 16.62
N SER A 139 9.47 -0.42 17.21
CA SER A 139 10.72 -1.13 16.95
C SER A 139 10.71 -1.77 15.56
N PHE A 140 11.88 -2.20 15.10
CA PHE A 140 12.02 -2.94 13.83
C PHE A 140 11.23 -4.26 13.86
N GLU A 141 11.29 -4.98 14.98
CA GLU A 141 10.60 -6.27 15.18
C GLU A 141 9.08 -6.07 15.17
N GLU A 142 8.59 -5.04 15.85
CA GLU A 142 7.16 -4.70 15.82
C GLU A 142 6.68 -4.37 14.41
N ALA A 143 7.51 -3.66 13.64
CA ALA A 143 7.19 -3.39 12.23
C ALA A 143 7.23 -4.66 11.37
N ALA A 144 8.16 -5.58 11.63
CA ALA A 144 8.32 -6.81 10.86
C ALA A 144 7.26 -7.87 11.16
N LEU A 145 6.97 -8.10 12.45
CA LEU A 145 6.09 -9.16 12.92
C LEU A 145 4.65 -8.70 13.13
N GLY A 146 4.44 -7.38 13.24
CA GLY A 146 3.21 -6.80 13.75
C GLY A 146 3.14 -6.88 15.26
N ALA A 147 2.37 -5.98 15.86
CA ALA A 147 2.22 -5.92 17.31
C ALA A 147 0.85 -5.35 17.69
N GLN A 148 0.48 -5.54 18.94
CA GLN A 148 -0.62 -4.84 19.57
C GLN A 148 -0.04 -3.92 20.65
N ARG A 149 -0.34 -2.62 20.58
CA ARG A 149 0.20 -1.61 21.49
C ARG A 149 -0.93 -0.77 22.06
N ASN A 150 -0.83 -0.42 23.31
CA ASN A 150 -1.72 0.56 23.94
C ASN A 150 -1.13 1.94 23.79
N ILE A 151 -1.95 2.89 23.36
CA ILE A 151 -1.61 4.31 23.30
C ILE A 151 -2.51 5.12 24.20
N SER A 152 -1.95 6.11 24.86
CA SER A 152 -2.69 7.07 25.65
C SER A 152 -3.00 8.31 24.83
N ILE A 153 -4.29 8.64 24.72
CA ILE A 153 -4.79 9.80 23.99
C ILE A 153 -5.35 10.76 25.02
N SER A 154 -4.71 11.93 25.15
CA SER A 154 -5.24 12.99 26.04
C SER A 154 -6.29 13.81 25.30
N ARG A 155 -7.48 13.95 25.89
CA ARG A 155 -8.59 14.77 25.40
C ARG A 155 -9.17 15.58 26.57
N ASN A 156 -9.23 16.88 26.42
CA ASN A 156 -9.85 17.77 27.42
C ASN A 156 -9.44 17.43 28.89
N GLY A 157 -8.16 17.12 29.09
CA GLY A 157 -7.62 16.74 30.38
C GLY A 157 -7.90 15.30 30.84
N LYS A 158 -8.66 14.50 30.05
CA LYS A 158 -8.86 13.06 30.30
C LYS A 158 -7.94 12.25 29.42
N VAL A 159 -7.27 11.26 30.01
CA VAL A 159 -6.43 10.29 29.30
C VAL A 159 -7.27 9.04 29.02
N GLU A 160 -7.39 8.70 27.75
CA GLU A 160 -8.06 7.48 27.29
C GLU A 160 -7.00 6.52 26.73
N GLU A 161 -6.97 5.30 27.23
CA GLU A 161 -6.12 4.24 26.66
C GLU A 161 -6.86 3.54 25.53
N THR A 162 -6.18 3.39 24.41
CA THR A 162 -6.73 2.72 23.24
C THR A 162 -5.72 1.70 22.71
N SER A 163 -6.15 0.46 22.53
CA SER A 163 -5.35 -0.57 21.91
C SER A 163 -5.35 -0.40 20.39
N ILE A 164 -4.16 -0.43 19.79
CA ILE A 164 -3.96 -0.36 18.34
C ILE A 164 -3.28 -1.63 17.85
N LYS A 165 -3.71 -2.11 16.70
CA LYS A 165 -3.07 -3.22 16.00
C LYS A 165 -2.16 -2.68 14.92
N ILE A 166 -0.86 -2.96 15.04
CA ILE A 166 0.16 -2.66 14.03
C ILE A 166 0.23 -3.85 13.09
N PRO A 167 -0.08 -3.68 11.79
CA PRO A 167 0.01 -4.79 10.85
C PRO A 167 1.46 -5.19 10.59
N ALA A 168 1.71 -6.50 10.44
CA ALA A 168 3.02 -7.01 10.08
C ALA A 168 3.49 -6.44 8.73
N GLY A 169 4.77 -6.13 8.65
CA GLY A 169 5.40 -5.58 7.45
C GLY A 169 5.14 -4.10 7.21
N ILE A 170 4.58 -3.37 8.16
CA ILE A 170 4.36 -1.93 8.05
C ILE A 170 5.68 -1.22 7.70
N THR A 171 5.61 -0.20 6.85
CA THR A 171 6.76 0.60 6.44
C THR A 171 6.84 1.90 7.24
N ASP A 172 8.03 2.49 7.30
CA ASP A 172 8.21 3.83 7.85
C ASP A 172 7.33 4.86 7.14
N ALA A 173 6.97 5.92 7.85
CA ALA A 173 6.08 7.01 7.41
C ALA A 173 4.64 6.57 7.03
N LYS A 174 4.26 5.31 7.19
CA LYS A 174 2.88 4.84 6.97
C LYS A 174 1.95 5.44 8.01
N THR A 175 0.75 5.84 7.57
CA THR A 175 -0.27 6.40 8.46
C THR A 175 -1.33 5.35 8.79
N LEU A 176 -1.60 5.15 10.08
CA LEU A 176 -2.72 4.35 10.60
C LEU A 176 -3.84 5.29 11.03
N ARG A 177 -5.03 5.13 10.44
CA ARG A 177 -6.22 5.90 10.77
C ARG A 177 -7.03 5.20 11.87
N LEU A 178 -7.26 5.92 12.95
CA LEU A 178 -8.12 5.49 14.05
C LEU A 178 -9.38 6.36 14.05
N LYS A 179 -10.50 5.80 13.61
CA LYS A 179 -11.78 6.51 13.51
C LYS A 179 -12.28 6.94 14.89
N GLY A 180 -12.76 8.18 15.00
CA GLY A 180 -13.33 8.72 16.23
C GLY A 180 -12.37 8.81 17.41
N LYS A 181 -11.05 8.85 17.16
CA LYS A 181 -10.00 8.97 18.20
C LYS A 181 -9.24 10.30 18.11
N GLY A 182 -9.69 11.25 17.28
CA GLY A 182 -9.14 12.59 17.12
C GLY A 182 -9.74 13.62 18.07
N HIS A 183 -9.73 14.89 17.66
CA HIS A 183 -10.29 15.99 18.44
C HIS A 183 -11.80 15.92 18.55
N LEU A 184 -12.32 16.46 19.66
CA LEU A 184 -13.75 16.69 19.83
C LEU A 184 -14.16 17.91 19.01
N GLY A 185 -15.26 17.78 18.27
CA GLY A 185 -15.82 18.87 17.48
C GLY A 185 -16.38 20.01 18.32
N PRO A 186 -16.67 21.17 17.69
CA PRO A 186 -17.29 22.32 18.37
C PRO A 186 -18.66 22.01 18.97
N ASP A 187 -19.33 20.98 18.44
CA ASP A 187 -20.63 20.50 18.92
C ASP A 187 -20.52 19.68 20.21
N GLY A 188 -19.33 19.42 20.74
CA GLY A 188 -19.07 18.62 21.92
C GLY A 188 -19.46 17.14 21.79
N LYS A 189 -19.86 16.67 20.61
CA LYS A 189 -20.36 15.31 20.36
C LYS A 189 -19.60 14.58 19.25
N THR A 190 -19.26 15.27 18.18
CA THR A 190 -18.58 14.67 17.02
C THR A 190 -17.10 14.48 17.30
N LEU A 191 -16.60 13.26 17.11
CA LEU A 191 -15.17 12.95 17.24
C LEU A 191 -14.52 12.87 15.87
N GLY A 192 -13.45 13.62 15.69
CA GLY A 192 -12.56 13.52 14.53
C GLY A 192 -11.75 12.23 14.54
N ASP A 193 -10.92 12.03 13.52
CA ASP A 193 -10.04 10.88 13.41
C ASP A 193 -8.63 11.19 13.94
N LEU A 194 -7.97 10.15 14.43
CA LEU A 194 -6.54 10.20 14.76
C LEU A 194 -5.74 9.50 13.67
N HIS A 195 -4.78 10.21 13.11
CA HIS A 195 -3.80 9.70 12.15
C HIS A 195 -2.47 9.48 12.88
N LEU A 196 -2.10 8.21 13.06
CA LEU A 196 -0.81 7.83 13.63
C LEU A 196 0.20 7.66 12.50
N LYS A 197 1.15 8.57 12.41
CA LYS A 197 2.29 8.46 11.48
C LYS A 197 3.36 7.57 12.12
N ILE A 198 3.55 6.38 11.57
CA ILE A 198 4.48 5.40 12.09
C ILE A 198 5.92 5.82 11.80
N ARG A 199 6.77 5.72 12.83
CA ARG A 199 8.22 5.86 12.74
C ARG A 199 8.85 4.54 13.16
N VAL A 200 9.50 3.86 12.21
CA VAL A 200 10.24 2.63 12.49
C VAL A 200 11.64 2.98 12.96
N GLN A 201 11.99 2.54 14.17
CA GLN A 201 13.33 2.75 14.73
C GLN A 201 14.35 1.92 13.94
N GLN A 202 15.53 2.48 13.74
CA GLN A 202 16.66 1.75 13.16
C GLN A 202 17.13 0.67 14.14
N HIS A 203 17.39 -0.52 13.60
CA HIS A 203 17.94 -1.61 14.39
C HIS A 203 19.47 -1.71 14.19
N PRO A 204 20.28 -1.98 15.22
CA PRO A 204 21.74 -2.01 15.09
C PRO A 204 22.25 -3.13 14.17
N LEU A 205 21.54 -4.24 14.10
CA LEU A 205 21.94 -5.41 13.30
C LEU A 205 21.14 -5.56 12.01
N TYR A 206 19.84 -5.26 12.03
CA TYR A 206 18.95 -5.54 10.90
C TYR A 206 18.78 -4.34 9.99
N ARG A 207 18.90 -4.58 8.68
CA ARG A 207 18.48 -3.65 7.63
C ARG A 207 17.34 -4.26 6.85
N ARG A 208 16.36 -3.44 6.50
CA ARG A 208 15.22 -3.87 5.68
C ARG A 208 15.52 -3.60 4.20
N GLU A 209 15.39 -4.62 3.37
CA GLU A 209 15.34 -4.53 1.91
C GLU A 209 14.01 -5.12 1.44
N ASP A 210 13.03 -4.26 1.16
CA ASP A 210 11.63 -4.63 0.86
C ASP A 210 11.01 -5.56 1.92
N ARG A 211 10.93 -6.85 1.63
CA ARG A 211 10.45 -7.90 2.54
C ARG A 211 11.59 -8.70 3.16
N ASN A 212 12.79 -8.50 2.69
CA ASN A 212 13.96 -9.20 3.22
C ASN A 212 14.59 -8.42 4.37
N ILE A 213 15.23 -9.18 5.25
CA ILE A 213 16.05 -8.65 6.34
C ILE A 213 17.50 -8.93 5.97
N VAL A 214 18.35 -7.92 6.01
CA VAL A 214 19.77 -8.08 5.77
C VAL A 214 20.54 -7.88 7.07
N ILE A 215 21.47 -8.80 7.35
CA ILE A 215 22.39 -8.73 8.48
C ILE A 215 23.80 -8.95 7.97
N ASP A 216 24.76 -8.20 8.51
CA ASP A 216 26.17 -8.47 8.30
C ASP A 216 26.66 -9.43 9.40
N SER A 217 27.41 -10.45 9.02
CA SER A 217 28.00 -11.42 9.93
C SER A 217 29.50 -11.50 9.68
N GLU A 218 30.28 -11.25 10.70
CA GLU A 218 31.73 -11.28 10.63
C GLU A 218 32.25 -12.68 10.93
N ILE A 219 33.15 -13.19 10.06
CA ILE A 219 33.84 -14.46 10.23
C ILE A 219 35.34 -14.28 10.06
N LYS A 220 36.14 -15.18 10.66
CA LYS A 220 37.58 -15.18 10.47
C LYS A 220 37.95 -15.62 9.05
N LEU A 221 39.11 -15.18 8.57
CA LEU A 221 39.66 -15.62 7.27
C LEU A 221 39.76 -17.15 7.18
N THR A 222 40.22 -17.79 8.24
CA THR A 222 40.33 -19.26 8.33
C THR A 222 38.99 -19.98 8.20
N ASP A 223 37.93 -19.40 8.80
CA ASP A 223 36.58 -19.93 8.73
C ASP A 223 35.99 -19.80 7.33
N ALA A 224 36.35 -18.74 6.61
CA ALA A 224 35.94 -18.55 5.22
C ALA A 224 36.61 -19.56 4.28
N ILE A 225 37.90 -19.90 4.53
CA ILE A 225 38.65 -20.85 3.73
C ILE A 225 38.22 -22.28 4.02
N LEU A 226 38.14 -22.67 5.29
CA LEU A 226 37.92 -24.05 5.70
C LEU A 226 36.43 -24.40 5.82
N GLY A 227 35.57 -23.40 5.86
CA GLY A 227 34.16 -23.56 6.20
C GLY A 227 33.92 -23.65 7.70
N THR A 228 32.75 -23.24 8.13
CA THR A 228 32.34 -23.26 9.54
C THR A 228 30.82 -23.27 9.68
N THR A 229 30.33 -23.31 10.90
CA THR A 229 28.93 -23.06 11.22
C THR A 229 28.86 -21.88 12.19
N ILE A 230 28.10 -20.85 11.83
CA ILE A 230 27.92 -19.68 12.67
C ILE A 230 26.49 -19.60 13.19
N GLU A 231 26.32 -18.97 14.34
CA GLU A 231 25.02 -18.62 14.88
C GLU A 231 24.61 -17.22 14.40
N VAL A 232 23.46 -17.13 13.74
CA VAL A 232 22.93 -15.89 13.20
C VAL A 232 21.64 -15.53 13.92
N GLN A 233 21.57 -14.31 14.42
CA GLN A 233 20.33 -13.78 14.98
C GLN A 233 19.30 -13.55 13.88
N THR A 234 18.08 -13.99 14.12
CA THR A 234 16.93 -13.75 13.24
C THR A 234 15.80 -13.14 14.06
N ILE A 235 14.82 -12.57 13.38
CA ILE A 235 13.61 -12.04 14.07
C ILE A 235 12.82 -13.11 14.81
N ASN A 236 13.07 -14.41 14.53
CA ASN A 236 12.40 -15.54 15.15
C ASN A 236 13.32 -16.32 16.14
N GLY A 237 14.48 -15.75 16.49
CA GLY A 237 15.47 -16.40 17.35
C GLY A 237 16.78 -16.72 16.63
N ILE A 238 17.66 -17.48 17.26
CA ILE A 238 18.99 -17.80 16.73
C ILE A 238 18.90 -19.01 15.80
N LYS A 239 19.61 -18.96 14.65
CA LYS A 239 19.75 -20.08 13.71
C LYS A 239 21.21 -20.38 13.39
N GLY A 240 21.57 -21.66 13.38
CA GLY A 240 22.85 -22.14 12.85
C GLY A 240 22.88 -22.04 11.32
N VAL A 241 23.92 -21.41 10.79
CA VAL A 241 24.13 -21.24 9.35
C VAL A 241 25.47 -21.84 8.96
N LYS A 242 25.46 -22.82 8.05
CA LYS A 242 26.66 -23.44 7.54
C LYS A 242 27.32 -22.55 6.49
N ILE A 243 28.57 -22.21 6.69
CA ILE A 243 29.42 -21.46 5.76
C ILE A 243 30.23 -22.48 4.93
N PRO A 244 30.06 -22.56 3.62
CA PRO A 244 30.86 -23.46 2.78
C PRO A 244 32.33 -23.07 2.77
N PRO A 245 33.26 -24.03 2.58
CA PRO A 245 34.65 -23.72 2.33
C PRO A 245 34.81 -22.83 1.08
N GLY A 246 35.79 -21.93 1.10
CA GLY A 246 36.03 -21.01 -0.01
C GLY A 246 35.03 -19.86 -0.13
N THR A 247 34.27 -19.57 0.92
CA THR A 247 33.30 -18.46 0.93
C THR A 247 34.03 -17.13 0.76
N GLN A 248 33.57 -16.33 -0.20
CA GLN A 248 34.17 -15.04 -0.51
C GLN A 248 33.59 -13.91 0.36
N ASN A 249 34.36 -12.81 0.47
CA ASN A 249 33.86 -11.63 1.17
C ASN A 249 32.63 -11.05 0.45
N ASN A 250 31.67 -10.57 1.22
CA ASN A 250 30.35 -10.13 0.75
C ASN A 250 29.47 -11.24 0.13
N ALA A 251 29.81 -12.51 0.32
CA ALA A 251 28.93 -13.62 -0.04
C ALA A 251 27.60 -13.48 0.71
N LYS A 252 26.49 -13.71 0.01
CA LYS A 252 25.13 -13.60 0.56
C LYS A 252 24.53 -14.98 0.76
N LEU A 253 24.29 -15.34 2.00
CA LEU A 253 23.60 -16.59 2.37
C LEU A 253 22.14 -16.29 2.69
N ARG A 254 21.22 -17.04 2.08
CA ARG A 254 19.78 -16.80 2.18
C ARG A 254 19.10 -17.80 3.09
N LEU A 255 18.45 -17.30 4.13
CA LEU A 255 17.59 -18.04 5.04
C LEU A 255 16.14 -17.84 4.60
N LYS A 256 15.58 -18.85 3.94
CA LYS A 256 14.23 -18.79 3.38
C LYS A 256 13.17 -18.67 4.47
N GLY A 257 12.16 -17.80 4.24
CA GLY A 257 10.99 -17.68 5.10
C GLY A 257 11.29 -17.09 6.49
N VAL A 258 12.39 -16.35 6.68
CA VAL A 258 12.77 -15.74 7.97
C VAL A 258 12.76 -14.20 7.88
N GLY A 259 12.22 -13.66 6.81
CA GLY A 259 12.06 -12.22 6.61
C GLY A 259 10.74 -11.67 7.14
N ILE A 260 10.35 -10.51 6.63
CA ILE A 260 9.18 -9.75 7.04
C ILE A 260 7.92 -10.37 6.44
N LYS A 261 6.88 -10.57 7.25
CA LYS A 261 5.55 -10.98 6.78
C LYS A 261 4.85 -9.83 6.08
N SER A 262 4.27 -10.11 4.92
CA SER A 262 3.35 -9.18 4.25
C SER A 262 1.92 -9.36 4.79
N SER A 263 1.09 -8.34 4.64
CA SER A 263 -0.35 -8.40 4.89
C SER A 263 -1.07 -9.47 4.05
N SER A 264 -0.50 -9.85 2.89
CA SER A 264 -0.99 -10.93 2.01
C SER A 264 -0.57 -12.33 2.47
N GLY A 265 0.13 -12.47 3.61
CA GLY A 265 0.58 -13.75 4.14
C GLY A 265 1.90 -14.28 3.56
N THR A 266 2.44 -13.67 2.52
CA THR A 266 3.76 -14.03 1.99
C THR A 266 4.85 -13.53 2.93
N GLN A 267 5.89 -14.35 3.16
CA GLN A 267 7.03 -14.01 4.01
C GLN A 267 8.28 -13.84 3.16
N GLY A 268 9.09 -12.82 3.47
CA GLY A 268 10.39 -12.60 2.88
C GLY A 268 11.46 -13.53 3.46
N ASP A 269 12.70 -13.31 3.08
CA ASP A 269 13.85 -14.08 3.51
C ASP A 269 14.79 -13.22 4.36
N GLN A 270 15.67 -13.86 5.12
CA GLN A 270 16.81 -13.16 5.72
C GLN A 270 18.07 -13.45 4.91
N VAL A 271 18.80 -12.39 4.59
CA VAL A 271 20.08 -12.45 3.87
C VAL A 271 21.21 -12.15 4.85
N VAL A 272 22.10 -13.11 5.01
CA VAL A 272 23.31 -12.98 5.81
C VAL A 272 24.45 -12.60 4.87
N ASN A 273 24.95 -11.39 5.01
CA ASN A 273 26.08 -10.90 4.24
C ASN A 273 27.38 -11.18 5.01
N ILE A 274 28.23 -12.02 4.46
CA ILE A 274 29.47 -12.45 5.10
C ILE A 274 30.55 -11.39 4.97
N LYS A 275 31.08 -10.97 6.11
CA LYS A 275 32.25 -10.07 6.20
C LYS A 275 33.45 -10.84 6.71
N ILE A 276 34.49 -10.94 5.90
CA ILE A 276 35.71 -11.63 6.30
C ILE A 276 36.62 -10.67 7.05
N MET A 277 36.91 -11.01 8.30
CA MET A 277 37.80 -10.24 9.15
C MET A 277 39.25 -10.68 8.94
N ILE A 278 40.05 -9.76 8.47
CA ILE A 278 41.50 -9.96 8.35
C ILE A 278 42.15 -9.36 9.60
N PRO A 279 42.92 -10.16 10.41
CA PRO A 279 43.53 -9.68 11.62
C PRO A 279 44.61 -8.61 11.33
N LYS A 280 44.59 -7.52 12.08
CA LYS A 280 45.55 -6.43 11.92
C LYS A 280 46.95 -6.77 12.46
N LYS A 281 47.05 -7.71 13.40
CA LYS A 281 48.29 -8.14 14.02
C LYS A 281 48.32 -9.68 14.01
N LEU A 282 49.45 -10.24 13.68
CA LEU A 282 49.71 -11.68 13.67
C LEU A 282 50.89 -11.96 14.65
N THR A 283 50.86 -13.14 15.24
CA THR A 283 52.02 -13.68 15.97
C THR A 283 53.10 -14.14 14.98
N GLU A 284 54.33 -14.31 15.48
CA GLU A 284 55.44 -14.82 14.62
C GLU A 284 55.14 -16.20 14.02
N GLU A 285 54.49 -17.07 14.78
CA GLU A 285 54.03 -18.38 14.29
C GLU A 285 53.01 -18.24 13.17
N GLN A 286 52.03 -17.37 13.36
CA GLN A 286 50.99 -17.11 12.35
C GLN A 286 51.60 -16.54 11.06
N ILE A 287 52.60 -15.67 11.20
CA ILE A 287 53.32 -15.12 10.04
C ILE A 287 54.03 -16.24 9.28
N LYS A 288 54.72 -17.16 9.98
CA LYS A 288 55.38 -18.30 9.32
C LYS A 288 54.40 -19.19 8.57
N HIS A 289 53.23 -19.47 9.17
CA HIS A 289 52.20 -20.26 8.51
C HIS A 289 51.63 -19.54 7.26
N MET A 290 51.38 -18.22 7.37
CA MET A 290 50.90 -17.44 6.23
C MET A 290 51.93 -17.37 5.11
N GLN A 291 53.23 -17.28 5.44
CA GLN A 291 54.33 -17.34 4.44
C GLN A 291 54.35 -18.69 3.73
N PHE A 292 54.22 -19.79 4.49
CA PHE A 292 54.14 -21.13 3.90
C PHE A 292 52.94 -21.26 2.94
N LEU A 293 51.74 -20.78 3.34
CA LEU A 293 50.55 -20.79 2.48
C LEU A 293 50.77 -19.97 1.20
N ARG A 294 51.39 -18.80 1.30
CA ARG A 294 51.74 -17.97 0.13
C ARG A 294 52.68 -18.71 -0.80
N ASP A 295 53.71 -19.39 -0.27
CA ASP A 295 54.69 -20.08 -1.07
C ASP A 295 54.11 -21.36 -1.73
N THR A 296 53.01 -21.89 -1.21
CA THR A 296 52.23 -23.00 -1.82
C THR A 296 51.13 -22.54 -2.78
N GLY A 297 50.99 -21.22 -3.00
CA GLY A 297 50.09 -20.66 -3.99
C GLY A 297 48.67 -20.33 -3.49
N ILE A 298 48.48 -20.17 -2.19
CA ILE A 298 47.23 -19.68 -1.60
C ILE A 298 47.36 -18.21 -1.23
#